data_1dc326ab2708098db492037a73874be2
#
_entry.id   1dc326ab2708098db492037a73874be2
#
_cell.length_a   1.000
_cell.length_b   1.000
_cell.length_c   1.000
_cell.angle_alpha   90.00
_cell.angle_beta   90.00
_cell.angle_gamma   90.00
#
_symmetry.space_group_name_H-M   'P 1'
#
loop_
_entity.id
_entity.type
_entity.pdbx_description
1 polymer ?
#
loop_
_entity_poly.entity_id
_entity_poly.type
_entity_poly.pdbx_seq_one_letter_code
_entity_poly.pdbx_strand_id
1 'polypeptide(L)'
;MNEIGISLDTVWMLLAAMLVFWMQPGFALCEAGFTRSKNTANILMKNFVDCMFGSLLFFFIGFGFMFGGDILGGFIGMPNWGDLSFYEGELPVEGFLIFETVFCATSATIVSGAMAERTKFSMYLVYSAVISLFIYPIEGHWTWGGGWLCNDAADSFMMSTFGDVFHDFAGSAIVHSVGGVLALVGAIALGPRVGKYSAEGKSNAIPGHNLAMASLGVFILWLGWFGFNPGSQLAASGEVNRIAISHVFLTTNLAAVAGGTATMFLTWFKYGKPSLSLTLNGVLAGLVGITAGCDLVSPIGAVIIGLVCGIVLVYAIEFIDHKLHIDDPVGASSVHGVCGILGTLMTGLLSTSNGAFYGHGWGFFGAECFGILVIDLWAAACGVVLFFGIKKLHGLRVDKRIEEEGLDVYEHGEMCYN
;
A
#
# COMPACT_ATOMS: atom_id res chain seq x y z
N MET A 1 -2.49 -32.21 2.26
CA MET A 1 -1.28 -32.21 1.38
C MET A 1 -0.27 -33.25 1.89
N ASN A 2 0.64 -33.74 1.04
CA ASN A 2 1.74 -34.56 1.53
C ASN A 2 2.85 -33.66 2.11
N GLU A 3 3.75 -34.22 2.92
CA GLU A 3 4.81 -33.48 3.61
C GLU A 3 5.71 -32.66 2.67
N ILE A 4 5.99 -33.18 1.47
CA ILE A 4 6.76 -32.49 0.43
C ILE A 4 6.01 -31.26 -0.09
N GLY A 5 4.69 -31.35 -0.24
CA GLY A 5 3.86 -30.22 -0.65
C GLY A 5 3.91 -29.09 0.36
N ILE A 6 3.68 -29.39 1.64
CA ILE A 6 3.77 -28.40 2.73
C ILE A 6 5.16 -27.76 2.80
N SER A 7 6.22 -28.57 2.65
CA SER A 7 7.59 -28.07 2.64
C SER A 7 7.85 -27.10 1.47
N LEU A 8 7.36 -27.39 0.26
CA LEU A 8 7.49 -26.53 -0.91
C LEU A 8 6.71 -25.23 -0.74
N ASP A 9 5.48 -25.31 -0.21
CA ASP A 9 4.63 -24.15 0.05
C ASP A 9 5.24 -23.24 1.12
N THR A 10 5.81 -23.84 2.17
CA THR A 10 6.57 -23.10 3.20
C THR A 10 7.78 -22.38 2.61
N VAL A 11 8.57 -23.06 1.77
CA VAL A 11 9.73 -22.41 1.11
C VAL A 11 9.28 -21.26 0.21
N TRP A 12 8.18 -21.45 -0.55
CA TRP A 12 7.62 -20.40 -1.41
C TRP A 12 7.19 -19.18 -0.60
N MET A 13 6.43 -19.39 0.48
CA MET A 13 5.97 -18.31 1.37
C MET A 13 7.15 -17.54 2.00
N LEU A 14 8.20 -18.24 2.46
CA LEU A 14 9.39 -17.59 3.05
C LEU A 14 10.20 -16.82 2.00
N LEU A 15 10.33 -17.33 0.77
CA LEU A 15 10.95 -16.60 -0.35
C LEU A 15 10.15 -15.34 -0.69
N ALA A 16 8.83 -15.45 -0.72
CA ALA A 16 7.94 -14.32 -0.94
C ALA A 16 8.07 -13.27 0.19
N ALA A 17 8.09 -13.69 1.45
CA ALA A 17 8.32 -12.81 2.60
C ALA A 17 9.66 -12.07 2.48
N MET A 18 10.74 -12.73 2.05
CA MET A 18 12.03 -12.08 1.81
C MET A 18 11.96 -11.04 0.69
N LEU A 19 11.25 -11.33 -0.41
CA LEU A 19 11.08 -10.37 -1.51
C LEU A 19 10.26 -9.15 -1.06
N VAL A 20 9.21 -9.34 -0.28
CA VAL A 20 8.41 -8.23 0.27
C VAL A 20 9.20 -7.45 1.34
N PHE A 21 9.96 -8.13 2.20
CA PHE A 21 10.89 -7.46 3.12
C PHE A 21 11.87 -6.55 2.36
N TRP A 22 12.35 -7.00 1.20
CA TRP A 22 13.24 -6.23 0.33
C TRP A 22 12.57 -4.99 -0.28
N MET A 23 11.25 -4.85 -0.18
CA MET A 23 10.56 -3.61 -0.54
C MET A 23 10.84 -2.46 0.45
N GLN A 24 11.23 -2.74 1.70
CA GLN A 24 11.56 -1.68 2.68
C GLN A 24 12.72 -0.80 2.20
N PRO A 25 13.91 -1.33 1.81
CA PRO A 25 14.93 -0.50 1.18
C PRO A 25 14.47 0.11 -0.15
N GLY A 26 13.55 -0.53 -0.89
CA GLY A 26 12.94 0.05 -2.09
C GLY A 26 12.17 1.34 -1.80
N PHE A 27 11.30 1.33 -0.80
CA PHE A 27 10.58 2.52 -0.32
C PHE A 27 11.55 3.59 0.19
N ALA A 28 12.51 3.20 1.03
CA ALA A 28 13.50 4.11 1.59
C ALA A 28 14.27 4.87 0.50
N LEU A 29 14.75 4.17 -0.54
CA LEU A 29 15.47 4.76 -1.66
C LEU A 29 14.55 5.61 -2.56
N CYS A 30 13.32 5.17 -2.80
CA CYS A 30 12.33 5.89 -3.59
C CYS A 30 11.98 7.23 -2.91
N GLU A 31 11.60 7.18 -1.63
CA GLU A 31 11.26 8.36 -0.85
C GLU A 31 12.45 9.32 -0.71
N ALA A 32 13.62 8.81 -0.34
CA ALA A 32 14.83 9.62 -0.20
C ALA A 32 15.18 10.33 -1.52
N GLY A 33 15.10 9.60 -2.65
CA GLY A 33 15.40 10.17 -3.95
C GLY A 33 14.42 11.25 -4.40
N PHE A 34 13.14 11.14 -4.04
CA PHE A 34 12.09 12.13 -4.36
C PHE A 34 12.01 13.30 -3.39
N THR A 35 12.75 13.28 -2.29
CA THR A 35 12.78 14.35 -1.30
C THR A 35 14.11 15.12 -1.32
N ARG A 36 14.22 16.20 -0.52
CA ARG A 36 15.44 17.01 -0.45
C ARG A 36 16.51 16.34 0.41
N SER A 37 17.78 16.44 0.00
CA SER A 37 18.95 15.77 0.61
C SER A 37 19.10 15.99 2.12
N LYS A 38 18.70 17.15 2.63
CA LYS A 38 18.78 17.53 4.04
C LYS A 38 17.81 16.77 4.98
N ASN A 39 17.01 15.85 4.42
CA ASN A 39 16.05 15.03 5.14
C ASN A 39 16.27 13.53 4.90
N THR A 40 17.40 13.14 4.29
CA THR A 40 17.65 11.76 3.86
C THR A 40 17.79 10.81 5.05
N ALA A 41 18.53 11.19 6.09
CA ALA A 41 18.68 10.36 7.30
C ALA A 41 17.31 10.17 8.00
N ASN A 42 16.51 11.24 8.07
CA ASN A 42 15.15 11.17 8.62
C ASN A 42 14.25 10.20 7.81
N ILE A 43 14.30 10.24 6.48
CA ILE A 43 13.55 9.33 5.62
C ILE A 43 13.99 7.87 5.84
N LEU A 44 15.28 7.60 5.84
CA LEU A 44 15.79 6.26 6.07
C LEU A 44 15.39 5.72 7.44
N MET A 45 15.52 6.55 8.49
CA MET A 45 15.14 6.17 9.85
C MET A 45 13.65 5.84 9.96
N LYS A 46 12.77 6.59 9.30
CA LYS A 46 11.33 6.31 9.27
C LYS A 46 11.03 4.93 8.68
N ASN A 47 11.63 4.61 7.52
CA ASN A 47 11.45 3.29 6.90
C ASN A 47 12.00 2.15 7.77
N PHE A 48 13.13 2.34 8.48
CA PHE A 48 13.61 1.37 9.46
C PHE A 48 12.64 1.19 10.64
N VAL A 49 12.01 2.27 11.10
CA VAL A 49 11.03 2.21 12.19
C VAL A 49 9.80 1.39 11.79
N ASP A 50 9.26 1.60 10.60
CA ASP A 50 8.11 0.82 10.13
C ASP A 50 8.41 -0.67 10.12
N CYS A 51 9.61 -1.03 9.66
CA CYS A 51 10.05 -2.42 9.66
C CYS A 51 10.27 -2.95 11.09
N MET A 52 11.07 -2.27 11.92
CA MET A 52 11.46 -2.78 13.24
C MET A 52 10.32 -2.69 14.25
N PHE A 53 9.75 -1.50 14.39
CA PHE A 53 8.75 -1.21 15.41
C PHE A 53 7.39 -1.77 15.04
N GLY A 54 7.01 -1.62 13.76
CA GLY A 54 5.79 -2.24 13.23
C GLY A 54 5.78 -3.75 13.38
N SER A 55 6.91 -4.43 13.10
CA SER A 55 7.03 -5.89 13.29
C SER A 55 6.79 -6.32 14.73
N LEU A 56 7.38 -5.60 15.71
CA LEU A 56 7.17 -5.94 17.12
C LEU A 56 5.71 -5.76 17.53
N LEU A 57 5.09 -4.66 17.12
CA LEU A 57 3.71 -4.35 17.49
C LEU A 57 2.72 -5.30 16.81
N PHE A 58 2.96 -5.62 15.55
CA PHE A 58 2.15 -6.58 14.81
C PHE A 58 2.27 -7.99 15.43
N PHE A 59 3.47 -8.44 15.78
CA PHE A 59 3.70 -9.71 16.47
C PHE A 59 2.92 -9.81 17.79
N PHE A 60 2.98 -8.77 18.63
CA PHE A 60 2.36 -8.85 19.96
C PHE A 60 0.83 -8.72 19.94
N ILE A 61 0.27 -7.92 19.02
CA ILE A 61 -1.15 -7.57 19.07
C ILE A 61 -1.80 -7.61 17.68
N GLY A 62 -1.18 -6.98 16.67
CA GLY A 62 -1.81 -6.79 15.36
C GLY A 62 -2.14 -8.10 14.67
N PHE A 63 -1.26 -9.10 14.73
CA PHE A 63 -1.49 -10.40 14.13
C PHE A 63 -2.72 -11.10 14.71
N GLY A 64 -2.93 -11.00 16.03
CA GLY A 64 -4.14 -11.53 16.65
C GLY A 64 -5.41 -10.77 16.27
N PHE A 65 -5.35 -9.43 16.17
CA PHE A 65 -6.48 -8.64 15.67
C PHE A 65 -6.85 -8.98 14.23
N MET A 66 -5.89 -9.37 13.41
CA MET A 66 -6.11 -9.69 12.00
C MET A 66 -6.53 -11.15 11.80
N PHE A 67 -5.86 -12.12 12.42
CA PHE A 67 -6.01 -13.54 12.16
C PHE A 67 -6.48 -14.35 13.37
N GLY A 68 -6.68 -13.74 14.54
CA GLY A 68 -7.21 -14.39 15.73
C GLY A 68 -8.69 -14.71 15.61
N GLY A 69 -9.19 -15.54 16.52
CA GLY A 69 -10.62 -15.89 16.56
C GLY A 69 -11.50 -14.65 16.63
N ASP A 70 -12.52 -14.60 15.78
CA ASP A 70 -13.44 -13.45 15.70
C ASP A 70 -14.18 -13.24 17.02
N ILE A 71 -14.21 -12.01 17.52
CA ILE A 71 -14.87 -11.61 18.76
C ILE A 71 -16.00 -10.60 18.56
N LEU A 72 -16.24 -10.13 17.35
CA LEU A 72 -17.26 -9.12 17.07
C LEU A 72 -17.91 -9.27 15.68
N GLY A 73 -18.39 -10.48 15.35
CA GLY A 73 -19.18 -10.72 14.14
C GLY A 73 -18.43 -10.44 12.83
N GLY A 74 -17.16 -10.83 12.74
CA GLY A 74 -16.28 -10.61 11.60
C GLY A 74 -15.60 -9.25 11.55
N PHE A 75 -15.70 -8.44 12.63
CA PHE A 75 -15.13 -7.08 12.66
C PHE A 75 -13.70 -7.04 13.20
N ILE A 76 -13.34 -7.86 14.17
CA ILE A 76 -12.03 -7.88 14.82
C ILE A 76 -11.72 -9.24 15.41
N GLY A 77 -10.49 -9.71 15.23
CA GLY A 77 -9.97 -10.89 15.89
C GLY A 77 -9.52 -10.64 17.34
N MET A 78 -9.27 -11.70 18.08
CA MET A 78 -8.76 -11.64 19.45
C MET A 78 -7.25 -11.35 19.45
N PRO A 79 -6.76 -10.38 20.25
CA PRO A 79 -5.33 -10.09 20.33
C PRO A 79 -4.56 -11.29 20.91
N ASN A 80 -3.40 -11.58 20.35
CA ASN A 80 -2.63 -12.78 20.65
C ASN A 80 -1.57 -12.61 21.76
N TRP A 81 -1.16 -11.39 22.07
CA TRP A 81 -0.13 -11.08 23.08
C TRP A 81 1.19 -11.85 22.90
N GLY A 82 1.54 -12.17 21.64
CA GLY A 82 2.70 -12.97 21.28
C GLY A 82 2.50 -14.48 21.36
N ASP A 83 1.34 -14.96 21.73
CA ASP A 83 0.97 -16.36 21.65
C ASP A 83 0.44 -16.70 20.26
N LEU A 84 1.07 -17.65 19.58
CA LEU A 84 0.74 -18.07 18.21
C LEU A 84 -0.07 -19.38 18.18
N SER A 85 -0.41 -19.94 19.33
CA SER A 85 -1.10 -21.24 19.44
C SER A 85 -2.54 -21.26 18.90
N PHE A 86 -3.11 -20.06 18.63
CA PHE A 86 -4.45 -19.93 18.06
C PHE A 86 -4.52 -20.26 16.55
N TYR A 87 -3.37 -20.27 15.86
CA TYR A 87 -3.33 -20.48 14.43
C TYR A 87 -3.46 -21.95 14.06
N GLU A 88 -4.45 -22.26 13.23
CA GLU A 88 -4.78 -23.64 12.81
C GLU A 88 -4.50 -23.88 11.31
N GLY A 89 -3.72 -23.01 10.66
CA GLY A 89 -3.36 -23.15 9.23
C GLY A 89 -2.41 -24.32 8.97
N GLU A 90 -2.33 -24.76 7.73
CA GLU A 90 -1.44 -25.87 7.31
C GLU A 90 0.03 -25.46 7.24
N LEU A 91 0.32 -24.16 7.01
CA LEU A 91 1.67 -23.63 6.96
C LEU A 91 2.18 -23.28 8.35
N PRO A 92 3.50 -23.34 8.61
CA PRO A 92 4.07 -22.92 9.90
C PRO A 92 3.69 -21.47 10.22
N VAL A 93 3.13 -21.26 11.41
CA VAL A 93 2.62 -19.95 11.84
C VAL A 93 3.70 -18.86 11.85
N GLU A 94 4.93 -19.20 12.20
CA GLU A 94 6.05 -18.25 12.21
C GLU A 94 6.36 -17.74 10.79
N GLY A 95 6.26 -18.62 9.80
CA GLY A 95 6.42 -18.26 8.39
C GLY A 95 5.26 -17.39 7.89
N PHE A 96 4.04 -17.72 8.26
CA PHE A 96 2.86 -16.93 7.92
C PHE A 96 2.90 -15.55 8.62
N LEU A 97 3.26 -15.51 9.88
CA LEU A 97 3.43 -14.25 10.62
C LEU A 97 4.46 -13.33 9.98
N ILE A 98 5.65 -13.81 9.61
CA ILE A 98 6.64 -12.94 8.96
C ILE A 98 6.18 -12.47 7.58
N PHE A 99 5.47 -13.29 6.82
CA PHE A 99 4.87 -12.90 5.55
C PHE A 99 3.85 -11.77 5.76
N GLU A 100 2.91 -11.89 6.67
CA GLU A 100 1.91 -10.86 6.96
C GLU A 100 2.50 -9.60 7.60
N THR A 101 3.58 -9.75 8.38
CA THR A 101 4.29 -8.62 9.00
C THR A 101 4.84 -7.64 7.96
N VAL A 102 5.40 -8.13 6.86
CA VAL A 102 5.97 -7.26 5.83
C VAL A 102 4.90 -6.54 5.01
N PHE A 103 3.68 -7.06 4.94
CA PHE A 103 2.51 -6.36 4.39
C PHE A 103 2.03 -5.23 5.32
N CYS A 104 1.94 -5.50 6.61
CA CYS A 104 1.63 -4.49 7.63
C CYS A 104 2.63 -3.32 7.58
N ALA A 105 3.93 -3.62 7.56
CA ALA A 105 4.98 -2.60 7.44
C ALA A 105 4.83 -1.78 6.16
N THR A 106 4.39 -2.40 5.05
CA THR A 106 4.18 -1.70 3.78
C THR A 106 3.05 -0.67 3.89
N SER A 107 1.92 -0.99 4.53
CA SER A 107 0.82 -0.03 4.68
C SER A 107 1.21 1.21 5.49
N ALA A 108 2.02 1.03 6.54
CA ALA A 108 2.55 2.13 7.36
C ALA A 108 3.57 2.99 6.59
N THR A 109 4.49 2.35 5.84
CA THR A 109 5.52 3.04 5.04
C THR A 109 4.93 3.95 3.96
N ILE A 110 3.81 3.59 3.34
CA ILE A 110 3.14 4.43 2.33
C ILE A 110 2.83 5.83 2.88
N VAL A 111 2.41 5.93 4.14
CA VAL A 111 2.08 7.20 4.79
C VAL A 111 3.31 8.09 4.96
N SER A 112 4.49 7.49 5.15
CA SER A 112 5.77 8.18 5.31
C SER A 112 6.03 9.19 4.19
N GLY A 113 5.83 8.77 2.95
CA GLY A 113 6.13 9.57 1.76
C GLY A 113 5.35 10.87 1.67
N ALA A 114 4.04 10.82 1.92
CA ALA A 114 3.16 12.00 1.87
C ALA A 114 3.46 13.02 2.98
N MET A 115 3.99 12.55 4.11
CA MET A 115 4.29 13.38 5.29
C MET A 115 5.78 13.76 5.39
N ALA A 116 6.57 13.44 4.39
CA ALA A 116 8.01 13.67 4.37
C ALA A 116 8.39 15.15 4.52
N GLU A 117 9.61 15.38 5.04
CA GLU A 117 10.31 16.67 5.16
C GLU A 117 9.78 17.64 6.23
N ARG A 118 8.68 17.35 6.95
CA ARG A 118 8.11 18.30 7.92
C ARG A 118 7.43 17.66 9.15
N THR A 119 7.41 16.33 9.24
CA THR A 119 6.81 15.61 10.38
C THR A 119 7.82 15.43 11.49
N LYS A 120 7.42 15.68 12.75
CA LYS A 120 8.23 15.31 13.92
C LYS A 120 8.46 13.80 13.96
N PHE A 121 9.70 13.37 14.15
CA PHE A 121 10.02 11.95 14.19
C PHE A 121 9.31 11.20 15.34
N SER A 122 9.20 11.82 16.51
CA SER A 122 8.46 11.24 17.63
C SER A 122 6.98 10.99 17.33
N MET A 123 6.35 11.84 16.52
CA MET A 123 4.95 11.66 16.11
C MET A 123 4.81 10.63 14.99
N TYR A 124 5.87 10.47 14.21
CA TYR A 124 5.97 9.37 13.25
C TYR A 124 5.86 8.01 13.96
N LEU A 125 6.64 7.81 15.04
CA LEU A 125 6.57 6.59 15.86
C LEU A 125 5.14 6.30 16.34
N VAL A 126 4.43 7.34 16.78
CA VAL A 126 3.07 7.19 17.32
C VAL A 126 2.09 6.73 16.23
N TYR A 127 2.09 7.39 15.06
CA TYR A 127 1.11 7.01 14.06
C TYR A 127 1.44 5.69 13.36
N SER A 128 2.71 5.38 13.13
CA SER A 128 3.15 4.08 12.62
C SER A 128 2.72 2.95 13.57
N ALA A 129 2.88 3.15 14.89
CA ALA A 129 2.39 2.22 15.90
C ALA A 129 0.88 1.99 15.81
N VAL A 130 0.09 3.06 15.72
CA VAL A 130 -1.39 2.94 15.65
C VAL A 130 -1.84 2.26 14.36
N ILE A 131 -1.18 2.53 13.23
CA ILE A 131 -1.48 1.86 11.97
C ILE A 131 -1.22 0.37 12.09
N SER A 132 -0.03 -0.03 12.59
CA SER A 132 0.39 -1.43 12.70
C SER A 132 -0.37 -2.23 13.76
N LEU A 133 -0.86 -1.56 14.82
CA LEU A 133 -1.60 -2.21 15.90
C LEU A 133 -3.10 -2.35 15.62
N PHE A 134 -3.72 -1.32 15.02
CA PHE A 134 -5.18 -1.20 15.00
C PHE A 134 -5.75 -0.98 13.60
N ILE A 135 -5.25 0.02 12.85
CA ILE A 135 -5.94 0.44 11.63
C ILE A 135 -5.88 -0.65 10.58
N TYR A 136 -4.68 -1.09 10.23
CA TYR A 136 -4.43 -2.14 9.26
C TYR A 136 -4.94 -3.52 9.72
N PRO A 137 -4.64 -4.01 10.94
CA PRO A 137 -5.07 -5.34 11.33
C PRO A 137 -6.60 -5.51 11.42
N ILE A 138 -7.32 -4.47 11.85
CA ILE A 138 -8.78 -4.56 12.01
C ILE A 138 -9.45 -4.67 10.64
N GLU A 139 -9.09 -3.84 9.68
CA GLU A 139 -9.68 -3.92 8.35
C GLU A 139 -9.18 -5.15 7.56
N GLY A 140 -7.94 -5.56 7.79
CA GLY A 140 -7.41 -6.81 7.27
C GLY A 140 -8.16 -8.06 7.78
N HIS A 141 -8.69 -8.01 9.02
CA HIS A 141 -9.56 -9.06 9.54
C HIS A 141 -10.85 -9.20 8.73
N TRP A 142 -11.41 -8.10 8.22
CA TRP A 142 -12.67 -8.13 7.45
C TRP A 142 -12.59 -8.99 6.19
N THR A 143 -11.38 -9.19 5.69
CA THR A 143 -11.07 -9.92 4.45
C THR A 143 -10.17 -11.11 4.72
N TRP A 144 -8.86 -10.92 4.77
CA TRP A 144 -7.86 -11.99 4.91
C TRP A 144 -7.96 -12.75 6.24
N GLY A 145 -8.46 -12.10 7.28
CA GLY A 145 -8.76 -12.74 8.58
C GLY A 145 -10.05 -13.54 8.63
N GLY A 146 -10.76 -13.70 7.49
CA GLY A 146 -12.02 -14.44 7.44
C GLY A 146 -13.24 -13.68 7.97
N GLY A 147 -13.17 -12.34 7.99
CA GLY A 147 -14.22 -11.48 8.52
C GLY A 147 -15.41 -11.27 7.58
N TRP A 148 -16.22 -10.28 7.89
CA TRP A 148 -17.56 -10.11 7.32
C TRP A 148 -17.61 -9.72 5.83
N LEU A 149 -16.53 -9.12 5.25
CA LEU A 149 -16.49 -8.78 3.82
C LEU A 149 -16.23 -10.00 2.91
N CYS A 150 -15.59 -11.05 3.43
CA CYS A 150 -15.32 -12.28 2.67
C CYS A 150 -16.17 -13.47 3.13
N ASN A 151 -17.17 -13.25 3.99
CA ASN A 151 -18.06 -14.30 4.44
C ASN A 151 -19.01 -14.75 3.31
N ASP A 152 -18.77 -15.95 2.78
CA ASP A 152 -19.49 -16.58 1.67
C ASP A 152 -20.73 -17.39 2.08
N ALA A 153 -21.10 -17.38 3.36
CA ALA A 153 -22.34 -18.01 3.82
C ALA A 153 -23.54 -17.39 3.09
N ALA A 154 -24.46 -18.22 2.62
CA ALA A 154 -25.60 -17.80 1.80
C ALA A 154 -26.49 -16.73 2.45
N ASP A 155 -26.52 -16.69 3.78
CA ASP A 155 -27.26 -15.72 4.59
C ASP A 155 -26.40 -14.52 5.06
N SER A 156 -25.12 -14.47 4.67
CA SER A 156 -24.26 -13.34 4.98
C SER A 156 -24.74 -12.05 4.30
N PHE A 157 -24.32 -10.89 4.85
CA PHE A 157 -24.66 -9.60 4.26
C PHE A 157 -24.15 -9.47 2.82
N MET A 158 -22.92 -9.91 2.53
CA MET A 158 -22.33 -9.81 1.20
C MET A 158 -23.08 -10.68 0.19
N MET A 159 -23.26 -11.96 0.51
CA MET A 159 -23.95 -12.91 -0.38
C MET A 159 -25.43 -12.55 -0.59
N SER A 160 -26.14 -12.13 0.46
CA SER A 160 -27.56 -11.74 0.35
C SER A 160 -27.77 -10.44 -0.41
N THR A 161 -26.78 -9.53 -0.41
CA THR A 161 -26.88 -8.20 -1.06
C THR A 161 -26.34 -8.22 -2.48
N PHE A 162 -25.18 -8.83 -2.69
CA PHE A 162 -24.45 -8.76 -3.95
C PHE A 162 -24.42 -10.10 -4.70
N GLY A 163 -24.67 -11.23 -4.00
CA GLY A 163 -24.49 -12.58 -4.55
C GLY A 163 -23.03 -12.96 -4.72
N ASP A 164 -22.11 -12.20 -4.12
CA ASP A 164 -20.66 -12.42 -4.15
C ASP A 164 -20.02 -11.76 -2.93
N VAL A 165 -18.74 -12.05 -2.69
CA VAL A 165 -17.94 -11.46 -1.60
C VAL A 165 -16.91 -10.50 -2.15
N PHE A 166 -16.37 -9.64 -1.27
CA PHE A 166 -15.26 -8.77 -1.61
C PHE A 166 -13.98 -9.57 -1.80
N HIS A 167 -13.21 -9.24 -2.85
CA HIS A 167 -11.95 -9.90 -3.21
C HIS A 167 -10.81 -8.89 -3.34
N ASP A 168 -9.78 -9.07 -2.58
CA ASP A 168 -8.52 -8.34 -2.71
C ASP A 168 -7.36 -9.32 -2.52
N PHE A 169 -6.85 -9.85 -3.65
CA PHE A 169 -5.91 -10.97 -3.63
C PHE A 169 -4.63 -10.66 -2.84
N ALA A 170 -4.03 -9.51 -3.11
CA ALA A 170 -2.77 -9.14 -2.49
C ALA A 170 -2.75 -7.71 -1.89
N GLY A 171 -3.85 -6.96 -1.86
CA GLY A 171 -3.96 -5.74 -1.08
C GLY A 171 -3.97 -4.41 -1.85
N SER A 172 -4.61 -4.33 -3.05
CA SER A 172 -4.87 -3.01 -3.64
C SER A 172 -5.68 -2.12 -2.71
N ALA A 173 -6.67 -2.69 -2.01
CA ALA A 173 -7.46 -2.03 -0.99
C ALA A 173 -6.76 -2.07 0.37
N ILE A 174 -6.60 -3.27 0.93
CA ILE A 174 -6.17 -3.54 2.31
C ILE A 174 -4.82 -2.89 2.64
N VAL A 175 -3.86 -2.90 1.72
CA VAL A 175 -2.52 -2.33 1.95
C VAL A 175 -2.42 -0.94 1.32
N HIS A 176 -2.70 -0.87 0.01
CA HIS A 176 -2.36 0.31 -0.77
C HIS A 176 -3.39 1.43 -0.62
N SER A 177 -4.69 1.15 -0.76
CA SER A 177 -5.69 2.20 -0.61
C SER A 177 -5.74 2.71 0.83
N VAL A 178 -5.70 1.83 1.82
CA VAL A 178 -5.61 2.20 3.25
C VAL A 178 -4.40 3.11 3.50
N GLY A 179 -3.19 2.69 3.09
CA GLY A 179 -1.98 3.51 3.21
C GLY A 179 -2.10 4.85 2.48
N GLY A 180 -2.66 4.86 1.26
CA GLY A 180 -2.84 6.06 0.44
C GLY A 180 -3.88 7.04 0.98
N VAL A 181 -4.98 6.55 1.54
CA VAL A 181 -6.02 7.37 2.21
C VAL A 181 -5.47 7.97 3.51
N LEU A 182 -4.78 7.17 4.32
CA LEU A 182 -4.09 7.66 5.52
C LEU A 182 -3.03 8.71 5.16
N ALA A 183 -2.27 8.50 4.09
CA ALA A 183 -1.30 9.46 3.55
C ALA A 183 -1.95 10.80 3.18
N LEU A 184 -3.10 10.76 2.50
CA LEU A 184 -3.86 11.95 2.12
C LEU A 184 -4.37 12.72 3.36
N VAL A 185 -5.00 12.01 4.31
CA VAL A 185 -5.49 12.62 5.56
C VAL A 185 -4.33 13.19 6.40
N GLY A 186 -3.22 12.46 6.48
CA GLY A 186 -2.00 12.92 7.15
C GLY A 186 -1.41 14.18 6.50
N ALA A 187 -1.33 14.24 5.18
CA ALA A 187 -0.86 15.42 4.45
C ALA A 187 -1.77 16.64 4.67
N ILE A 188 -3.10 16.45 4.71
CA ILE A 188 -4.06 17.50 5.04
C ILE A 188 -3.85 18.01 6.48
N ALA A 189 -3.73 17.11 7.45
CA ALA A 189 -3.53 17.47 8.85
C ALA A 189 -2.22 18.22 9.08
N LEU A 190 -1.15 17.79 8.40
CA LEU A 190 0.20 18.34 8.51
C LEU A 190 0.35 19.71 7.82
N GLY A 191 -0.31 19.87 6.67
CA GLY A 191 -0.20 21.06 5.81
C GLY A 191 1.01 21.01 4.86
N PRO A 192 1.06 21.94 3.88
CA PRO A 192 2.10 21.93 2.85
C PRO A 192 3.48 22.33 3.38
N ARG A 193 4.55 21.88 2.70
CA ARG A 193 5.93 22.31 2.96
C ARG A 193 6.11 23.81 2.76
N VAL A 194 7.04 24.39 3.50
CA VAL A 194 7.40 25.79 3.34
C VAL A 194 7.79 26.08 1.88
N GLY A 195 7.13 27.11 1.31
CA GLY A 195 7.36 27.52 -0.09
C GLY A 195 6.68 26.65 -1.16
N LYS A 196 5.88 25.63 -0.78
CA LYS A 196 5.16 24.79 -1.75
C LYS A 196 4.11 25.58 -2.55
N TYR A 197 3.39 26.48 -1.90
CA TYR A 197 2.41 27.34 -2.58
C TYR A 197 2.77 28.82 -2.39
N SER A 198 2.59 29.61 -3.48
CA SER A 198 2.72 31.06 -3.42
C SER A 198 1.52 31.69 -2.67
N ALA A 199 1.60 32.99 -2.38
CA ALA A 199 0.49 33.73 -1.77
C ALA A 199 -0.77 33.72 -2.66
N GLU A 200 -0.61 33.59 -3.98
CA GLU A 200 -1.69 33.52 -4.96
C GLU A 200 -2.19 32.07 -5.18
N GLY A 201 -1.71 31.10 -4.39
CA GLY A 201 -2.09 29.68 -4.48
C GLY A 201 -1.42 28.90 -5.63
N LYS A 202 -0.40 29.45 -6.28
CA LYS A 202 0.32 28.72 -7.33
C LYS A 202 1.24 27.68 -6.70
N SER A 203 1.17 26.44 -7.19
CA SER A 203 2.08 25.36 -6.78
C SER A 203 3.48 25.58 -7.34
N ASN A 204 4.48 25.46 -6.47
CA ASN A 204 5.90 25.50 -6.80
C ASN A 204 6.45 24.07 -6.79
N ALA A 205 7.26 23.72 -7.80
CA ALA A 205 7.96 22.44 -7.81
C ALA A 205 9.04 22.41 -6.71
N ILE A 206 9.03 21.35 -5.91
CA ILE A 206 10.11 21.03 -4.97
C ILE A 206 10.69 19.69 -5.42
N PRO A 207 11.72 19.71 -6.31
CA PRO A 207 12.27 18.49 -6.89
C PRO A 207 13.01 17.65 -5.85
N GLY A 208 12.95 16.33 -6.04
CA GLY A 208 13.81 15.40 -5.33
C GLY A 208 15.28 15.60 -5.66
N HIS A 209 16.16 15.22 -4.76
CA HIS A 209 17.58 15.46 -4.92
C HIS A 209 18.30 14.38 -5.74
N ASN A 210 17.75 13.17 -5.85
CA ASN A 210 18.45 12.05 -6.49
C ASN A 210 17.50 11.08 -7.20
N LEU A 211 17.20 11.36 -8.46
CA LEU A 211 16.34 10.49 -9.28
C LEU A 211 16.99 9.14 -9.61
N ALA A 212 18.32 9.00 -9.57
CA ALA A 212 18.97 7.70 -9.73
C ALA A 212 18.67 6.78 -8.53
N MET A 213 18.70 7.32 -7.31
CA MET A 213 18.30 6.62 -6.10
C MET A 213 16.82 6.23 -6.16
N ALA A 214 15.93 7.16 -6.54
CA ALA A 214 14.51 6.87 -6.73
C ALA A 214 14.27 5.77 -7.76
N SER A 215 14.99 5.80 -8.89
CA SER A 215 14.89 4.78 -9.93
C SER A 215 15.30 3.39 -9.42
N LEU A 216 16.39 3.31 -8.68
CA LEU A 216 16.83 2.04 -8.06
C LEU A 216 15.78 1.55 -7.06
N GLY A 217 15.23 2.46 -6.24
CA GLY A 217 14.13 2.15 -5.30
C GLY A 217 12.94 1.53 -6.01
N VAL A 218 12.49 2.10 -7.13
CA VAL A 218 11.36 1.55 -7.91
C VAL A 218 11.66 0.17 -8.49
N PHE A 219 12.89 -0.09 -8.98
CA PHE A 219 13.28 -1.44 -9.43
C PHE A 219 13.27 -2.46 -8.29
N ILE A 220 13.72 -2.07 -7.10
CA ILE A 220 13.67 -2.92 -5.90
C ILE A 220 12.21 -3.20 -5.51
N LEU A 221 11.34 -2.19 -5.52
CA LEU A 221 9.91 -2.34 -5.28
C LEU A 221 9.26 -3.28 -6.30
N TRP A 222 9.58 -3.14 -7.58
CA TRP A 222 9.06 -4.01 -8.63
C TRP A 222 9.50 -5.46 -8.42
N LEU A 223 10.77 -5.70 -8.11
CA LEU A 223 11.26 -7.04 -7.75
C LEU A 223 10.52 -7.61 -6.55
N GLY A 224 10.33 -6.80 -5.49
CA GLY A 224 9.59 -7.19 -4.30
C GLY A 224 8.13 -7.53 -4.59
N TRP A 225 7.53 -6.90 -5.61
CA TRP A 225 6.15 -7.19 -6.02
C TRP A 225 5.94 -8.60 -6.56
N PHE A 226 6.99 -9.26 -7.02
CA PHE A 226 6.94 -10.69 -7.32
C PHE A 226 6.86 -11.59 -6.07
N GLY A 227 7.22 -11.07 -4.91
CA GLY A 227 6.88 -11.67 -3.61
C GLY A 227 5.50 -11.24 -3.12
N PHE A 228 5.11 -10.00 -3.41
CA PHE A 228 3.85 -9.42 -2.93
C PHE A 228 2.64 -10.13 -3.58
N ASN A 229 2.51 -10.08 -4.90
CA ASN A 229 1.38 -10.65 -5.62
C ASN A 229 1.49 -12.17 -5.79
N PRO A 230 2.48 -12.75 -6.49
CA PRO A 230 2.58 -14.21 -6.60
C PRO A 230 2.77 -14.91 -5.25
N GLY A 231 3.40 -14.26 -4.28
CA GLY A 231 3.57 -14.76 -2.91
C GLY A 231 2.25 -14.96 -2.18
N SER A 232 1.25 -14.12 -2.43
CA SER A 232 -0.09 -14.20 -1.83
C SER A 232 -0.89 -15.44 -2.23
N GLN A 233 -0.39 -16.23 -3.21
CA GLN A 233 -0.90 -17.58 -3.45
C GLN A 233 -0.63 -18.52 -2.25
N LEU A 234 0.36 -18.24 -1.41
CA LEU A 234 0.78 -18.99 -0.23
C LEU A 234 1.13 -20.48 -0.49
N ALA A 235 1.04 -20.94 -1.72
CA ALA A 235 1.27 -22.32 -2.11
C ALA A 235 1.92 -22.40 -3.48
N ALA A 236 2.89 -23.32 -3.67
CA ALA A 236 3.57 -23.60 -4.92
C ALA A 236 3.41 -25.07 -5.37
N SER A 237 2.93 -25.92 -4.46
CA SER A 237 2.77 -27.35 -4.71
C SER A 237 1.56 -27.65 -5.58
N GLY A 238 1.72 -28.66 -6.44
CA GLY A 238 0.66 -29.10 -7.32
C GLY A 238 0.52 -28.27 -8.60
N GLU A 239 -0.33 -28.74 -9.51
CA GLU A 239 -0.49 -28.12 -10.84
C GLU A 239 -1.23 -26.77 -10.75
N VAL A 240 -2.27 -26.72 -9.96
CA VAL A 240 -3.11 -25.52 -9.81
C VAL A 240 -2.28 -24.34 -9.29
N ASN A 241 -1.53 -24.54 -8.21
CA ASN A 241 -0.73 -23.47 -7.60
C ASN A 241 0.39 -22.96 -8.51
N ARG A 242 1.13 -23.87 -9.19
CA ARG A 242 2.19 -23.44 -10.10
C ARG A 242 1.66 -22.68 -11.33
N ILE A 243 0.46 -23.01 -11.83
CA ILE A 243 -0.21 -22.25 -12.89
C ILE A 243 -0.63 -20.87 -12.34
N ALA A 244 -1.28 -20.81 -11.18
CA ALA A 244 -1.71 -19.58 -10.54
C ALA A 244 -0.53 -18.63 -10.30
N ILE A 245 0.55 -19.09 -9.65
CA ILE A 245 1.76 -18.28 -9.45
C ILE A 245 2.29 -17.71 -10.77
N SER A 246 2.42 -18.57 -11.80
CA SER A 246 2.96 -18.15 -13.10
C SER A 246 2.07 -17.10 -13.77
N HIS A 247 0.76 -17.25 -13.65
CA HIS A 247 -0.23 -16.28 -14.13
C HIS A 247 -0.08 -14.94 -13.41
N VAL A 248 -0.03 -14.95 -12.07
CA VAL A 248 0.10 -13.75 -11.24
C VAL A 248 1.43 -13.03 -11.49
N PHE A 249 2.54 -13.76 -11.73
CA PHE A 249 3.81 -13.15 -12.19
C PHE A 249 3.63 -12.37 -13.47
N LEU A 250 2.97 -12.96 -14.46
CA LEU A 250 2.76 -12.34 -15.76
C LEU A 250 1.86 -11.11 -15.68
N THR A 251 0.71 -11.22 -15.03
CA THR A 251 -0.26 -10.12 -14.89
C THR A 251 0.33 -8.95 -14.11
N THR A 252 1.06 -9.21 -13.03
CA THR A 252 1.79 -8.21 -12.24
C THR A 252 2.80 -7.45 -13.11
N ASN A 253 3.64 -8.18 -13.86
CA ASN A 253 4.64 -7.56 -14.72
C ASN A 253 4.01 -6.74 -15.86
N LEU A 254 2.95 -7.27 -16.50
CA LEU A 254 2.28 -6.58 -17.61
C LEU A 254 1.63 -5.27 -17.15
N ALA A 255 1.00 -5.23 -15.99
CA ALA A 255 0.43 -4.01 -15.45
C ALA A 255 1.50 -2.95 -15.11
N ALA A 256 2.64 -3.38 -14.53
CA ALA A 256 3.77 -2.50 -14.24
C ALA A 256 4.30 -1.81 -15.51
N VAL A 257 4.62 -2.61 -16.53
CA VAL A 257 5.17 -2.05 -17.80
C VAL A 257 4.15 -1.20 -18.54
N ALA A 258 2.87 -1.57 -18.49
CA ALA A 258 1.79 -0.81 -19.10
C ALA A 258 1.58 0.55 -18.41
N GLY A 259 1.58 0.58 -17.08
CA GLY A 259 1.45 1.81 -16.29
C GLY A 259 2.59 2.79 -16.53
N GLY A 260 3.84 2.31 -16.45
CA GLY A 260 5.02 3.12 -16.75
C GLY A 260 5.02 3.64 -18.18
N THR A 261 4.67 2.80 -19.15
CA THR A 261 4.62 3.17 -20.57
C THR A 261 3.55 4.23 -20.83
N ALA A 262 2.34 4.06 -20.28
CA ALA A 262 1.25 5.04 -20.42
C ALA A 262 1.65 6.40 -19.85
N THR A 263 2.22 6.40 -18.65
CA THR A 263 2.65 7.62 -17.97
C THR A 263 3.79 8.33 -18.75
N MET A 264 4.75 7.57 -19.25
CA MET A 264 5.86 8.11 -20.06
C MET A 264 5.33 8.82 -21.31
N PHE A 265 4.48 8.17 -22.09
CA PHE A 265 3.93 8.78 -23.31
C PHE A 265 2.99 9.94 -22.97
N LEU A 266 2.12 9.82 -21.97
CA LEU A 266 1.23 10.91 -21.56
C LEU A 266 2.02 12.15 -21.16
N THR A 267 3.07 12.01 -20.36
CA THR A 267 3.91 13.13 -19.93
C THR A 267 4.69 13.71 -21.10
N TRP A 268 5.15 12.88 -22.03
CA TRP A 268 5.83 13.35 -23.23
C TRP A 268 4.90 14.21 -24.10
N PHE A 269 3.68 13.75 -24.38
CA PHE A 269 2.72 14.54 -25.15
C PHE A 269 2.26 15.80 -24.42
N LYS A 270 2.04 15.71 -23.10
CA LYS A 270 1.49 16.82 -22.31
C LYS A 270 2.52 17.92 -22.01
N TYR A 271 3.77 17.54 -21.72
CA TYR A 271 4.82 18.46 -21.28
C TYR A 271 5.97 18.62 -22.29
N GLY A 272 5.90 17.95 -23.43
CA GLY A 272 6.91 18.01 -24.48
C GLY A 272 8.17 17.17 -24.21
N LYS A 273 8.28 16.57 -23.03
CA LYS A 273 9.39 15.68 -22.63
C LYS A 273 8.85 14.58 -21.68
N PRO A 274 9.35 13.34 -21.80
CA PRO A 274 8.98 12.28 -20.85
C PRO A 274 9.54 12.61 -19.46
N SER A 275 8.69 12.52 -18.44
CA SER A 275 9.09 12.75 -17.04
C SER A 275 9.55 11.44 -16.40
N LEU A 276 10.82 11.35 -15.99
CA LEU A 276 11.33 10.16 -15.30
C LEU A 276 10.59 9.92 -13.98
N SER A 277 10.43 10.95 -13.14
CA SER A 277 9.76 10.80 -11.83
C SER A 277 8.31 10.33 -11.95
N LEU A 278 7.55 10.89 -12.90
CA LEU A 278 6.18 10.44 -13.14
C LEU A 278 6.14 9.03 -13.75
N THR A 279 7.07 8.70 -14.65
CA THR A 279 7.16 7.34 -15.24
C THR A 279 7.44 6.29 -14.16
N LEU A 280 8.33 6.59 -13.21
CA LEU A 280 8.59 5.72 -12.06
C LEU A 280 7.32 5.49 -11.22
N ASN A 281 6.59 6.56 -10.90
CA ASN A 281 5.30 6.46 -10.24
C ASN A 281 4.25 5.72 -11.08
N GLY A 282 4.31 5.83 -12.42
CA GLY A 282 3.46 5.09 -13.34
C GLY A 282 3.66 3.57 -13.29
N VAL A 283 4.91 3.12 -13.13
CA VAL A 283 5.22 1.70 -12.88
C VAL A 283 4.56 1.24 -11.57
N LEU A 284 4.74 2.03 -10.49
CA LEU A 284 4.13 1.71 -9.19
C LEU A 284 2.59 1.75 -9.25
N ALA A 285 2.01 2.69 -9.97
CA ALA A 285 0.55 2.77 -10.15
C ALA A 285 -0.02 1.53 -10.85
N GLY A 286 0.68 1.01 -11.86
CA GLY A 286 0.31 -0.24 -12.52
C GLY A 286 0.41 -1.43 -11.58
N LEU A 287 1.48 -1.50 -10.77
CA LEU A 287 1.68 -2.54 -9.75
C LEU A 287 0.58 -2.50 -8.68
N VAL A 288 0.28 -1.33 -8.14
CA VAL A 288 -0.79 -1.14 -7.15
C VAL A 288 -2.15 -1.53 -7.73
N GLY A 289 -2.45 -1.06 -8.95
CA GLY A 289 -3.76 -1.30 -9.56
C GLY A 289 -4.06 -2.76 -9.85
N ILE A 290 -3.03 -3.57 -10.18
CA ILE A 290 -3.23 -4.99 -10.49
C ILE A 290 -3.35 -5.86 -9.24
N THR A 291 -2.92 -5.38 -8.09
CA THR A 291 -2.70 -6.16 -6.87
C THR A 291 -3.98 -6.84 -6.34
N ALA A 292 -5.18 -6.23 -6.51
CA ALA A 292 -6.44 -6.86 -6.09
C ALA A 292 -6.86 -8.04 -6.96
N GLY A 293 -6.66 -7.95 -8.26
CA GLY A 293 -7.21 -8.93 -9.22
C GLY A 293 -6.17 -9.62 -10.07
N CYS A 294 -4.91 -9.64 -9.67
CA CYS A 294 -3.82 -10.23 -10.45
C CYS A 294 -4.01 -11.73 -10.73
N ASP A 295 -4.79 -12.42 -9.91
CA ASP A 295 -5.19 -13.82 -10.04
C ASP A 295 -6.43 -14.03 -10.94
N LEU A 296 -7.34 -13.04 -11.01
CA LEU A 296 -8.64 -13.16 -11.68
C LEU A 296 -8.69 -12.57 -13.08
N VAL A 297 -7.83 -11.59 -13.40
CA VAL A 297 -7.90 -10.92 -14.70
C VAL A 297 -7.03 -11.61 -15.75
N SER A 298 -7.43 -11.52 -17.03
CA SER A 298 -6.61 -11.99 -18.13
C SER A 298 -5.33 -11.15 -18.29
N PRO A 299 -4.27 -11.64 -18.99
CA PRO A 299 -3.11 -10.83 -19.31
C PRO A 299 -3.44 -9.51 -20.03
N ILE A 300 -4.47 -9.50 -20.89
CA ILE A 300 -4.95 -8.27 -21.54
C ILE A 300 -5.64 -7.36 -20.52
N GLY A 301 -6.43 -7.92 -19.60
CA GLY A 301 -7.03 -7.18 -18.48
C GLY A 301 -5.97 -6.49 -17.62
N ALA A 302 -4.87 -7.16 -17.33
CA ALA A 302 -3.75 -6.59 -16.59
C ALA A 302 -3.09 -5.40 -17.33
N VAL A 303 -2.91 -5.51 -18.66
CA VAL A 303 -2.43 -4.38 -19.47
C VAL A 303 -3.40 -3.21 -19.40
N ILE A 304 -4.71 -3.45 -19.50
CA ILE A 304 -5.73 -2.40 -19.41
C ILE A 304 -5.68 -1.71 -18.04
N ILE A 305 -5.62 -2.47 -16.95
CA ILE A 305 -5.49 -1.92 -15.58
C ILE A 305 -4.26 -1.03 -15.48
N GLY A 306 -3.09 -1.53 -15.94
CA GLY A 306 -1.86 -0.76 -15.90
C GLY A 306 -1.93 0.54 -16.71
N LEU A 307 -2.44 0.50 -17.95
CA LEU A 307 -2.61 1.68 -18.79
C LEU A 307 -3.52 2.73 -18.13
N VAL A 308 -4.66 2.29 -17.60
CA VAL A 308 -5.64 3.19 -16.96
C VAL A 308 -5.05 3.80 -15.69
N CYS A 309 -4.41 3.01 -14.82
CA CYS A 309 -3.76 3.51 -13.60
C CYS A 309 -2.64 4.50 -13.93
N GLY A 310 -1.80 4.22 -14.94
CA GLY A 310 -0.73 5.12 -15.36
C GLY A 310 -1.21 6.46 -15.90
N ILE A 311 -2.37 6.49 -16.57
CA ILE A 311 -3.01 7.72 -17.06
C ILE A 311 -3.64 8.48 -15.89
N VAL A 312 -4.46 7.81 -15.08
CA VAL A 312 -5.20 8.42 -13.97
C VAL A 312 -4.25 9.00 -12.93
N LEU A 313 -3.13 8.34 -12.65
CA LEU A 313 -2.08 8.83 -11.76
C LEU A 313 -1.64 10.27 -12.06
N VAL A 314 -1.35 10.58 -13.32
CA VAL A 314 -0.87 11.92 -13.71
C VAL A 314 -1.90 12.99 -13.38
N TYR A 315 -3.18 12.72 -13.69
CA TYR A 315 -4.25 13.66 -13.40
C TYR A 315 -4.58 13.73 -11.91
N ALA A 316 -4.45 12.62 -11.18
CA ALA A 316 -4.65 12.58 -9.72
C ALA A 316 -3.59 13.43 -9.00
N ILE A 317 -2.31 13.30 -9.36
CA ILE A 317 -1.23 14.14 -8.81
C ILE A 317 -1.51 15.62 -9.06
N GLU A 318 -1.86 15.99 -10.31
CA GLU A 318 -2.17 17.39 -10.64
C GLU A 318 -3.42 17.90 -9.90
N PHE A 319 -4.44 17.07 -9.75
CA PHE A 319 -5.66 17.44 -9.04
C PHE A 319 -5.40 17.67 -7.55
N ILE A 320 -4.70 16.75 -6.90
CA ILE A 320 -4.36 16.84 -5.46
C ILE A 320 -3.46 18.05 -5.22
N ASP A 321 -2.41 18.25 -6.03
CA ASP A 321 -1.47 19.37 -5.87
C ASP A 321 -2.09 20.72 -6.27
N HIS A 322 -2.65 20.83 -7.48
CA HIS A 322 -3.02 22.13 -8.04
C HIS A 322 -4.45 22.58 -7.70
N LYS A 323 -5.35 21.63 -7.40
CA LYS A 323 -6.76 21.96 -7.10
C LYS A 323 -7.08 21.87 -5.63
N LEU A 324 -6.64 20.79 -4.98
CA LEU A 324 -6.88 20.61 -3.54
C LEU A 324 -5.82 21.31 -2.67
N HIS A 325 -4.69 21.72 -3.24
CA HIS A 325 -3.54 22.32 -2.53
C HIS A 325 -3.04 21.45 -1.38
N ILE A 326 -2.98 20.13 -1.64
CA ILE A 326 -2.45 19.14 -0.69
C ILE A 326 -1.05 18.76 -1.18
N ASP A 327 -0.05 18.97 -0.33
CA ASP A 327 1.36 18.68 -0.65
C ASP A 327 1.71 17.24 -0.28
N ASP A 328 1.78 16.40 -1.29
CA ASP A 328 2.25 15.01 -1.21
C ASP A 328 3.60 14.90 -1.95
N PRO A 329 4.73 14.90 -1.23
CA PRO A 329 6.06 14.99 -1.82
C PRO A 329 6.39 13.91 -2.84
N VAL A 330 5.91 12.68 -2.63
CA VAL A 330 6.25 11.52 -3.47
C VAL A 330 5.08 11.02 -4.32
N GLY A 331 3.88 11.58 -4.11
CA GLY A 331 2.66 11.16 -4.79
C GLY A 331 2.02 9.90 -4.21
N ALA A 332 2.29 9.58 -2.94
CA ALA A 332 1.81 8.37 -2.28
C ALA A 332 0.27 8.23 -2.32
N SER A 333 -0.46 9.32 -2.08
CA SER A 333 -1.93 9.33 -2.13
C SER A 333 -2.46 9.00 -3.53
N SER A 334 -1.79 9.47 -4.58
CA SER A 334 -2.18 9.20 -5.97
C SER A 334 -1.81 7.78 -6.40
N VAL A 335 -0.59 7.34 -6.09
CA VAL A 335 -0.09 6.00 -6.45
C VAL A 335 -0.86 4.92 -5.71
N HIS A 336 -0.97 5.05 -4.39
CA HIS A 336 -1.53 3.99 -3.55
C HIS A 336 -3.03 4.17 -3.30
N GLY A 337 -3.50 5.38 -2.95
CA GLY A 337 -4.92 5.63 -2.70
C GLY A 337 -5.75 5.55 -3.98
N VAL A 338 -5.49 6.46 -4.94
CA VAL A 338 -6.31 6.53 -6.16
C VAL A 338 -6.18 5.27 -7.02
N CYS A 339 -4.95 4.76 -7.25
CA CYS A 339 -4.77 3.58 -8.09
C CYS A 339 -5.15 2.27 -7.36
N GLY A 340 -5.09 2.23 -6.02
CA GLY A 340 -5.62 1.10 -5.23
C GLY A 340 -7.14 0.99 -5.35
N ILE A 341 -7.86 2.09 -5.15
CA ILE A 341 -9.32 2.16 -5.38
C ILE A 341 -9.66 1.73 -6.81
N LEU A 342 -8.99 2.34 -7.78
CA LEU A 342 -9.27 2.08 -9.20
C LEU A 342 -8.99 0.62 -9.57
N GLY A 343 -7.89 0.03 -9.09
CA GLY A 343 -7.54 -1.37 -9.33
C GLY A 343 -8.58 -2.35 -8.78
N THR A 344 -9.02 -2.13 -7.55
CA THR A 344 -10.10 -2.90 -6.91
C THR A 344 -11.39 -2.82 -7.73
N LEU A 345 -11.82 -1.61 -8.13
CA LEU A 345 -13.00 -1.45 -8.99
C LEU A 345 -12.84 -2.14 -10.36
N MET A 346 -11.64 -2.06 -10.96
CA MET A 346 -11.38 -2.71 -12.23
C MET A 346 -11.32 -4.24 -12.12
N THR A 347 -10.98 -4.79 -10.96
CA THR A 347 -11.09 -6.24 -10.68
C THR A 347 -12.54 -6.70 -10.81
N GLY A 348 -13.48 -5.98 -10.20
CA GLY A 348 -14.91 -6.26 -10.33
C GLY A 348 -15.46 -6.19 -11.76
N LEU A 349 -14.82 -5.40 -12.64
CA LEU A 349 -15.19 -5.30 -14.05
C LEU A 349 -14.51 -6.35 -14.93
N LEU A 350 -13.19 -6.64 -14.70
CA LEU A 350 -12.31 -7.36 -15.60
C LEU A 350 -11.93 -8.77 -15.12
N SER A 351 -12.46 -9.24 -14.00
CA SER A 351 -12.33 -10.65 -13.60
C SER A 351 -12.94 -11.55 -14.67
N THR A 352 -12.18 -12.56 -15.08
CA THR A 352 -12.61 -13.52 -16.11
C THR A 352 -13.66 -14.49 -15.60
N SER A 353 -13.74 -14.71 -14.28
CA SER A 353 -14.67 -15.62 -13.62
C SER A 353 -15.94 -14.96 -13.09
N ASN A 354 -15.85 -13.70 -12.61
CA ASN A 354 -16.94 -13.02 -11.89
C ASN A 354 -17.22 -11.62 -12.45
N GLY A 355 -16.37 -11.10 -13.36
CA GLY A 355 -16.39 -9.72 -13.79
C GLY A 355 -17.59 -9.33 -14.68
N ALA A 356 -18.08 -8.11 -14.49
CA ALA A 356 -19.26 -7.61 -15.21
C ALA A 356 -19.06 -7.59 -16.73
N PHE A 357 -17.86 -7.30 -17.23
CA PHE A 357 -17.59 -7.23 -18.68
C PHE A 357 -17.45 -8.61 -19.34
N TYR A 358 -17.35 -9.68 -18.56
CA TYR A 358 -17.35 -11.06 -19.03
C TYR A 358 -18.74 -11.72 -18.93
N GLY A 359 -19.79 -10.95 -18.60
CA GLY A 359 -21.18 -11.41 -18.61
C GLY A 359 -21.63 -12.10 -17.33
N HIS A 360 -20.88 -12.00 -16.24
CA HIS A 360 -21.22 -12.61 -14.94
C HIS A 360 -22.16 -11.74 -14.07
N GLY A 361 -22.68 -10.63 -14.63
CA GLY A 361 -23.54 -9.70 -13.89
C GLY A 361 -22.76 -8.65 -13.10
N TRP A 362 -23.47 -7.89 -12.28
CA TRP A 362 -22.91 -6.74 -11.56
C TRP A 362 -22.70 -7.00 -10.06
N GLY A 363 -23.00 -8.22 -9.60
CA GLY A 363 -22.91 -8.56 -8.19
C GLY A 363 -21.50 -8.42 -7.65
N PHE A 364 -20.52 -9.07 -8.28
CA PHE A 364 -19.12 -8.98 -7.90
C PHE A 364 -18.60 -7.53 -7.94
N PHE A 365 -18.89 -6.78 -9.01
CA PHE A 365 -18.53 -5.36 -9.06
C PHE A 365 -19.18 -4.55 -7.93
N GLY A 366 -20.42 -4.86 -7.56
CA GLY A 366 -21.09 -4.26 -6.41
C GLY A 366 -20.39 -4.58 -5.09
N ALA A 367 -19.94 -5.81 -4.90
CA ALA A 367 -19.16 -6.24 -3.74
C ALA A 367 -17.82 -5.49 -3.66
N GLU A 368 -17.10 -5.36 -4.78
CA GLU A 368 -15.87 -4.58 -4.87
C GLU A 368 -16.07 -3.09 -4.54
N CYS A 369 -17.13 -2.47 -5.11
CA CYS A 369 -17.46 -1.08 -4.80
C CYS A 369 -17.78 -0.87 -3.32
N PHE A 370 -18.52 -1.78 -2.72
CA PHE A 370 -18.91 -1.68 -1.31
C PHE A 370 -17.71 -1.93 -0.40
N GLY A 371 -16.92 -2.99 -0.66
CA GLY A 371 -15.75 -3.34 0.14
C GLY A 371 -14.71 -2.22 0.18
N ILE A 372 -14.31 -1.69 -1.00
CA ILE A 372 -13.34 -0.58 -1.04
C ILE A 372 -13.87 0.68 -0.37
N LEU A 373 -15.16 1.00 -0.52
CA LEU A 373 -15.77 2.15 0.15
C LEU A 373 -15.69 2.04 1.67
N VAL A 374 -16.01 0.87 2.23
CA VAL A 374 -16.01 0.67 3.69
C VAL A 374 -14.59 0.68 4.25
N ILE A 375 -13.65 0.04 3.57
CA ILE A 375 -12.23 0.02 3.95
C ILE A 375 -11.65 1.45 3.95
N ASP A 376 -11.92 2.22 2.89
CA ASP A 376 -11.43 3.59 2.80
C ASP A 376 -12.10 4.55 3.80
N LEU A 377 -13.39 4.35 4.09
CA LEU A 377 -14.07 5.11 5.15
C LEU A 377 -13.49 4.80 6.52
N TRP A 378 -13.13 3.55 6.80
CA TRP A 378 -12.42 3.17 8.02
C TRP A 378 -11.06 3.85 8.10
N ALA A 379 -10.23 3.74 7.05
CA ALA A 379 -8.93 4.38 6.98
C ALA A 379 -9.02 5.91 7.16
N ALA A 380 -9.97 6.55 6.48
CA ALA A 380 -10.19 7.99 6.57
C ALA A 380 -10.63 8.42 7.97
N ALA A 381 -11.60 7.73 8.57
CA ALA A 381 -12.10 8.04 9.91
C ALA A 381 -11.00 7.86 10.97
N CYS A 382 -10.30 6.73 10.94
CA CYS A 382 -9.16 6.48 11.82
C CYS A 382 -8.04 7.50 11.60
N GLY A 383 -7.71 7.83 10.36
CA GLY A 383 -6.72 8.83 10.00
C GLY A 383 -7.07 10.24 10.53
N VAL A 384 -8.33 10.65 10.41
CA VAL A 384 -8.80 11.93 10.98
C VAL A 384 -8.61 11.96 12.49
N VAL A 385 -9.05 10.92 13.20
CA VAL A 385 -8.88 10.85 14.66
C VAL A 385 -7.40 10.85 15.03
N LEU A 386 -6.58 10.05 14.35
CA LEU A 386 -5.16 9.91 14.63
C LEU A 386 -4.39 11.21 14.37
N PHE A 387 -4.39 11.72 13.14
CA PHE A 387 -3.52 12.83 12.75
C PHE A 387 -3.98 14.16 13.35
N PHE A 388 -5.29 14.44 13.40
CA PHE A 388 -5.77 15.66 14.05
C PHE A 388 -5.70 15.55 15.57
N GLY A 389 -5.83 14.34 16.14
CA GLY A 389 -5.58 14.09 17.57
C GLY A 389 -4.13 14.39 17.95
N ILE A 390 -3.16 13.82 17.22
CA ILE A 390 -1.73 14.11 17.42
C ILE A 390 -1.44 15.61 17.25
N LYS A 391 -1.97 16.21 16.18
CA LYS A 391 -1.79 17.65 15.91
C LYS A 391 -2.26 18.53 17.07
N LYS A 392 -3.39 18.19 17.66
CA LYS A 392 -3.99 18.96 18.79
C LYS A 392 -3.24 18.75 20.10
N LEU A 393 -2.79 17.51 20.39
CA LEU A 393 -2.23 17.15 21.69
C LEU A 393 -0.73 17.43 21.79
N HIS A 394 0.04 17.13 20.74
CA HIS A 394 1.50 17.15 20.76
C HIS A 394 2.13 17.98 19.64
N GLY A 395 1.34 18.39 18.66
CA GLY A 395 1.84 19.02 17.43
C GLY A 395 2.49 18.01 16.51
N LEU A 396 1.99 17.92 15.27
CA LEU A 396 2.43 16.93 14.27
C LEU A 396 3.67 17.38 13.50
N ARG A 397 3.83 18.70 13.29
CA ARG A 397 4.84 19.31 12.43
C ARG A 397 6.00 19.85 13.23
N VAL A 398 7.20 19.79 12.64
CA VAL A 398 8.40 20.48 13.17
C VAL A 398 8.28 22.00 13.02
N ASP A 399 9.11 22.75 13.77
CA ASP A 399 9.18 24.20 13.62
C ASP A 399 9.69 24.57 12.22
N LYS A 400 9.23 25.76 11.73
CA LYS A 400 9.58 26.24 10.40
C LYS A 400 11.10 26.29 10.16
N ARG A 401 11.89 26.69 11.17
CA ARG A 401 13.35 26.72 11.09
C ARG A 401 13.92 25.32 10.84
N ILE A 402 13.44 24.30 11.54
CA ILE A 402 13.89 22.90 11.38
C ILE A 402 13.58 22.41 9.97
N GLU A 403 12.38 22.73 9.46
CA GLU A 403 12.00 22.35 8.09
C GLU A 403 12.86 23.07 7.03
N GLU A 404 13.24 24.33 7.27
CA GLU A 404 14.09 25.09 6.35
C GLU A 404 15.56 24.63 6.38
N GLU A 405 16.08 24.29 7.55
CA GLU A 405 17.47 23.84 7.73
C GLU A 405 17.65 22.34 7.46
N GLY A 406 16.64 21.50 7.71
CA GLY A 406 16.62 20.05 7.46
C GLY A 406 16.43 19.24 8.73
N LEU A 407 15.68 18.13 8.62
CA LEU A 407 15.32 17.27 9.75
C LEU A 407 16.49 16.40 10.22
N ASP A 408 17.43 16.07 9.34
CA ASP A 408 18.55 15.16 9.64
C ASP A 408 19.33 15.62 10.87
N VAL A 409 19.72 16.87 10.89
CA VAL A 409 20.54 17.44 11.99
C VAL A 409 19.73 17.56 13.28
N TYR A 410 18.47 18.01 13.18
CA TYR A 410 17.68 18.32 14.37
C TYR A 410 16.99 17.11 15.01
N GLU A 411 16.54 16.16 14.18
CA GLU A 411 15.83 14.98 14.69
C GLU A 411 16.80 13.80 14.98
N HIS A 412 17.98 13.75 14.31
CA HIS A 412 18.90 12.61 14.39
C HIS A 412 20.34 12.99 14.76
N GLY A 413 20.75 14.26 14.60
CA GLY A 413 22.13 14.68 14.83
C GLY A 413 23.13 14.16 13.78
N GLU A 414 22.64 13.64 12.67
CA GLU A 414 23.41 13.01 11.60
C GLU A 414 23.02 13.59 10.24
N MET A 415 23.92 13.48 9.27
CA MET A 415 23.64 13.85 7.87
C MET A 415 24.11 12.72 6.95
N CYS A 416 23.34 12.42 5.90
CA CYS A 416 23.75 11.47 4.87
C CYS A 416 24.73 12.06 3.86
N TYR A 417 24.81 13.39 3.77
CA TYR A 417 25.68 14.12 2.83
C TYR A 417 26.45 15.19 3.59
N ASN A 418 27.74 15.31 3.25
CA ASN A 418 28.65 16.33 3.82
C ASN A 418 28.49 17.68 3.10
#